data_5c956ff388b61b6cdd610b1dcb99b853
#
_entry.id   5c956ff388b61b6cdd610b1dcb99b853
#
_cell.length_a   1.000
_cell.length_b   1.000
_cell.length_c   1.000
_cell.angle_alpha   90.00
_cell.angle_beta   90.00
_cell.angle_gamma   90.00
#
_symmetry.space_group_name_H-M   'P 1'
#
loop_
_entity.id
_entity.type
_entity.pdbx_description
1 polymer ?
#
loop_
_entity_poly.entity_id
_entity_poly.type
_entity_poly.pdbx_seq_one_letter_code
_entity_poly.pdbx_strand_id
1 'polypeptide(L)'
;MTIEQIKRMKDQVSVLRRFLDVENRLQKIYLDKQLSLSPGFWDDNKRATATMKEIKLNEYWAGLYQHVETSVEDFVVLFEFWKGGDATEEETKSAYELAMVAIEDAEFKSTLNQPEDELPAILQINPGAGGTESQDWAEMLLRMYTMYGEKQGWTVTSLDYQEGDGAGIKSATIQFDGPFAYGFLKAESGVHRLVRISPFDSNARRHTSFASVYVYPLIDDTIEIIVNPADIEWEFYRSGGKGGQNVNKVETAVRLKHASGIIVECQQSRTQGENREIAMKMLKSRLYEEAMRKKQEALNASNANKKKIEWGSQIRSYVFHPYKMIKDHRTDFEVGNVGPVMDGEIDGFIKAYLMHEKEDVS
;
A
#
# COMPACT_ATOMS: atom_id res chain seq x y z
N MET A 1 -21.68 -28.03 12.00
CA MET A 1 -21.35 -27.81 10.57
C MET A 1 -22.29 -28.56 9.66
N THR A 2 -22.61 -28.03 8.46
CA THR A 2 -23.64 -28.57 7.58
C THR A 2 -23.11 -28.81 6.16
N ILE A 3 -23.72 -29.75 5.46
CA ILE A 3 -23.43 -30.02 4.03
C ILE A 3 -23.69 -28.79 3.16
N GLU A 4 -24.61 -27.93 3.56
CA GLU A 4 -24.95 -26.69 2.88
C GLU A 4 -23.79 -25.67 2.94
N GLN A 5 -23.08 -25.60 4.05
CA GLN A 5 -21.86 -24.78 4.19
C GLN A 5 -20.76 -25.22 3.22
N ILE A 6 -20.53 -26.55 3.11
CA ILE A 6 -19.56 -27.11 2.15
C ILE A 6 -19.94 -26.75 0.72
N LYS A 7 -21.22 -26.88 0.36
CA LYS A 7 -21.70 -26.54 -0.97
C LYS A 7 -21.44 -25.06 -1.28
N ARG A 8 -21.79 -24.18 -0.34
CA ARG A 8 -21.57 -22.73 -0.48
C ARG A 8 -20.09 -22.38 -0.67
N MET A 9 -19.20 -23.00 0.11
CA MET A 9 -17.73 -22.77 -0.05
C MET A 9 -17.24 -23.24 -1.42
N LYS A 10 -17.66 -24.43 -1.90
CA LYS A 10 -17.30 -24.92 -3.22
C LYS A 10 -17.81 -24.02 -4.34
N ASP A 11 -19.01 -23.46 -4.19
CA ASP A 11 -19.56 -22.50 -5.13
C ASP A 11 -18.71 -21.21 -5.15
N GLN A 12 -18.31 -20.69 -3.99
CA GLN A 12 -17.42 -19.52 -3.88
C GLN A 12 -16.06 -19.78 -4.54
N VAL A 13 -15.43 -20.93 -4.28
CA VAL A 13 -14.16 -21.33 -4.93
C VAL A 13 -14.32 -21.39 -6.45
N SER A 14 -15.43 -21.93 -6.95
CA SER A 14 -15.71 -22.00 -8.39
C SER A 14 -15.88 -20.60 -9.01
N VAL A 15 -16.51 -19.67 -8.29
CA VAL A 15 -16.63 -18.26 -8.72
C VAL A 15 -15.26 -17.59 -8.76
N LEU A 16 -14.46 -17.76 -7.70
CA LEU A 16 -13.10 -17.23 -7.62
C LEU A 16 -12.21 -17.75 -8.75
N ARG A 17 -12.28 -19.04 -9.07
CA ARG A 17 -11.53 -19.67 -10.18
C ARG A 17 -11.76 -18.97 -11.51
N ARG A 18 -13.04 -18.69 -11.81
CA ARG A 18 -13.43 -17.98 -13.04
C ARG A 18 -13.03 -16.52 -13.01
N PHE A 19 -13.24 -15.85 -11.87
CA PHE A 19 -12.92 -14.45 -11.72
C PHE A 19 -11.42 -14.17 -11.82
N LEU A 20 -10.60 -15.01 -11.19
CA LEU A 20 -9.15 -14.92 -11.23
C LEU A 20 -8.54 -15.46 -12.54
N ASP A 21 -9.36 -16.03 -13.43
CA ASP A 21 -8.92 -16.59 -14.73
C ASP A 21 -7.74 -17.56 -14.60
N VAL A 22 -7.84 -18.49 -13.65
CA VAL A 22 -6.74 -19.34 -13.19
C VAL A 22 -6.16 -20.18 -14.34
N GLU A 23 -7.01 -20.74 -15.22
CA GLU A 23 -6.55 -21.56 -16.34
C GLU A 23 -5.65 -20.80 -17.32
N ASN A 24 -6.07 -19.60 -17.72
CA ASN A 24 -5.29 -18.77 -18.65
C ASN A 24 -3.98 -18.31 -17.99
N ARG A 25 -4.01 -18.01 -16.69
CA ARG A 25 -2.80 -17.64 -15.95
C ARG A 25 -1.80 -18.79 -15.87
N LEU A 26 -2.25 -19.99 -15.57
CA LEU A 26 -1.38 -21.19 -15.54
C LEU A 26 -0.77 -21.47 -16.91
N GLN A 27 -1.57 -21.35 -17.98
CA GLN A 27 -1.09 -21.51 -19.35
C GLN A 27 -0.05 -20.43 -19.69
N LYS A 28 -0.29 -19.18 -19.30
CA LYS A 28 0.63 -18.08 -19.54
C LYS A 28 1.94 -18.25 -18.78
N ILE A 29 1.89 -18.65 -17.50
CA ILE A 29 3.08 -19.01 -16.72
C ILE A 29 3.92 -20.06 -17.46
N TYR A 30 3.26 -21.11 -17.96
CA TYR A 30 3.96 -22.16 -18.68
C TYR A 30 4.66 -21.63 -19.93
N LEU A 31 3.94 -20.86 -20.77
CA LEU A 31 4.47 -20.30 -22.02
C LEU A 31 5.63 -19.31 -21.78
N ASP A 32 5.44 -18.40 -20.80
CA ASP A 32 6.45 -17.38 -20.47
C ASP A 32 7.71 -18.00 -19.84
N LYS A 33 7.55 -19.05 -19.02
CA LYS A 33 8.70 -19.83 -18.53
C LYS A 33 9.43 -20.55 -19.68
N GLN A 34 8.73 -21.12 -20.65
CA GLN A 34 9.39 -21.69 -21.82
C GLN A 34 10.10 -20.62 -22.64
N LEU A 35 9.51 -19.44 -22.80
CA LEU A 35 10.13 -18.31 -23.49
C LEU A 35 11.41 -17.86 -22.76
N SER A 36 11.43 -17.83 -21.44
CA SER A 36 12.60 -17.42 -20.65
C SER A 36 13.80 -18.35 -20.77
N LEU A 37 13.57 -19.59 -21.18
CA LEU A 37 14.62 -20.59 -21.48
C LEU A 37 15.16 -20.52 -22.92
N SER A 38 14.55 -19.72 -23.79
CA SER A 38 14.96 -19.62 -25.19
C SER A 38 16.30 -18.85 -25.35
N PRO A 39 17.14 -19.24 -26.29
CA PRO A 39 18.38 -18.51 -26.60
C PRO A 39 18.07 -17.05 -26.95
N GLY A 40 18.85 -16.11 -26.41
CA GLY A 40 18.70 -14.67 -26.69
C GLY A 40 17.60 -13.96 -25.88
N PHE A 41 16.84 -14.67 -25.01
CA PHE A 41 15.81 -14.04 -24.17
C PHE A 41 16.39 -12.94 -23.27
N TRP A 42 17.56 -13.16 -22.73
CA TRP A 42 18.23 -12.25 -21.79
C TRP A 42 19.02 -11.11 -22.48
N ASP A 43 19.14 -11.14 -23.81
CA ASP A 43 19.83 -10.08 -24.57
C ASP A 43 19.02 -8.76 -24.56
N ASP A 44 17.68 -8.85 -24.48
CA ASP A 44 16.80 -7.70 -24.25
C ASP A 44 16.38 -7.64 -22.79
N ASN A 45 17.15 -6.93 -21.99
CA ASN A 45 16.94 -6.80 -20.55
C ASN A 45 15.55 -6.20 -20.21
N LYS A 46 15.02 -5.27 -21.01
CA LYS A 46 13.73 -4.64 -20.80
C LYS A 46 12.59 -5.65 -20.99
N ARG A 47 12.63 -6.40 -22.06
CA ARG A 47 11.67 -7.47 -22.37
C ARG A 47 11.73 -8.61 -21.34
N ALA A 48 12.93 -9.04 -20.99
CA ALA A 48 13.13 -10.10 -19.99
C ALA A 48 12.55 -9.70 -18.62
N THR A 49 12.84 -8.47 -18.16
CA THR A 49 12.30 -7.95 -16.90
C THR A 49 10.77 -7.89 -16.92
N ALA A 50 10.16 -7.41 -18.00
CA ALA A 50 8.71 -7.34 -18.14
C ALA A 50 8.08 -8.74 -18.08
N THR A 51 8.63 -9.71 -18.84
CA THR A 51 8.15 -11.10 -18.83
C THR A 51 8.28 -11.75 -17.45
N MET A 52 9.40 -11.53 -16.74
CA MET A 52 9.59 -12.08 -15.39
C MET A 52 8.62 -11.48 -14.37
N LYS A 53 8.29 -10.18 -14.49
CA LYS A 53 7.24 -9.55 -13.66
C LYS A 53 5.87 -10.19 -13.92
N GLU A 54 5.54 -10.42 -15.17
CA GLU A 54 4.27 -11.03 -15.57
C GLU A 54 4.15 -12.48 -15.09
N ILE A 55 5.24 -13.26 -15.15
CA ILE A 55 5.30 -14.60 -14.54
C ILE A 55 5.01 -14.52 -13.04
N LYS A 56 5.71 -13.66 -12.29
CA LYS A 56 5.52 -13.51 -10.84
C LYS A 56 4.10 -13.11 -10.47
N LEU A 57 3.50 -12.20 -11.23
CA LEU A 57 2.11 -11.77 -11.01
C LEU A 57 1.13 -12.92 -11.22
N ASN A 58 1.27 -13.66 -12.33
CA ASN A 58 0.40 -14.79 -12.60
C ASN A 58 0.60 -15.92 -11.58
N GLU A 59 1.85 -16.17 -11.14
CA GLU A 59 2.16 -17.12 -10.04
C GLU A 59 1.51 -16.70 -8.73
N TYR A 60 1.50 -15.41 -8.41
CA TYR A 60 0.84 -14.89 -7.21
C TYR A 60 -0.66 -15.22 -7.20
N TRP A 61 -1.37 -14.91 -8.30
CA TRP A 61 -2.80 -15.19 -8.41
C TRP A 61 -3.12 -16.69 -8.43
N ALA A 62 -2.34 -17.46 -9.17
CA ALA A 62 -2.50 -18.91 -9.21
C ALA A 62 -2.22 -19.54 -7.83
N GLY A 63 -1.18 -19.06 -7.11
CA GLY A 63 -0.85 -19.51 -5.78
C GLY A 63 -1.91 -19.15 -4.74
N LEU A 64 -2.48 -17.94 -4.84
CA LEU A 64 -3.60 -17.51 -3.98
C LEU A 64 -4.81 -18.44 -4.16
N TYR A 65 -5.19 -18.71 -5.40
CA TYR A 65 -6.27 -19.65 -5.69
C TYR A 65 -5.98 -21.07 -5.18
N GLN A 66 -4.77 -21.57 -5.41
CA GLN A 66 -4.35 -22.89 -4.94
C GLN A 66 -4.43 -23.01 -3.41
N HIS A 67 -4.05 -21.95 -2.69
CA HIS A 67 -4.16 -21.92 -1.23
C HIS A 67 -5.62 -22.03 -0.77
N VAL A 68 -6.54 -21.30 -1.41
CA VAL A 68 -7.98 -21.38 -1.13
C VAL A 68 -8.51 -22.78 -1.41
N GLU A 69 -8.20 -23.33 -2.60
CA GLU A 69 -8.64 -24.66 -3.01
C GLU A 69 -8.18 -25.73 -2.02
N THR A 70 -6.89 -25.74 -1.66
CA THR A 70 -6.32 -26.67 -0.67
C THR A 70 -6.98 -26.53 0.69
N SER A 71 -7.17 -25.31 1.20
CA SER A 71 -7.79 -25.07 2.52
C SER A 71 -9.23 -25.57 2.57
N VAL A 72 -9.98 -25.44 1.47
CA VAL A 72 -11.36 -25.95 1.38
C VAL A 72 -11.38 -27.46 1.25
N GLU A 73 -10.46 -28.05 0.49
CA GLU A 73 -10.33 -29.52 0.38
C GLU A 73 -9.97 -30.15 1.71
N ASP A 74 -9.01 -29.59 2.45
CA ASP A 74 -8.61 -30.04 3.79
C ASP A 74 -9.81 -30.01 4.75
N PHE A 75 -10.59 -28.92 4.72
CA PHE A 75 -11.80 -28.84 5.52
C PHE A 75 -12.82 -29.94 5.13
N VAL A 76 -13.04 -30.17 3.85
CA VAL A 76 -13.99 -31.20 3.36
C VAL A 76 -13.57 -32.59 3.81
N VAL A 77 -12.28 -32.92 3.73
CA VAL A 77 -11.72 -34.21 4.19
C VAL A 77 -11.91 -34.36 5.70
N LEU A 78 -11.56 -33.34 6.48
CA LEU A 78 -11.75 -33.37 7.94
C LEU A 78 -13.23 -33.49 8.34
N PHE A 79 -14.13 -32.86 7.60
CA PHE A 79 -15.56 -32.96 7.82
C PHE A 79 -16.09 -34.41 7.59
N GLU A 80 -15.58 -35.10 6.59
CA GLU A 80 -15.91 -36.51 6.35
C GLU A 80 -15.38 -37.42 7.46
N PHE A 81 -14.15 -37.22 7.92
CA PHE A 81 -13.57 -37.94 9.08
C PHE A 81 -14.37 -37.63 10.35
N TRP A 82 -14.78 -36.41 10.62
CA TRP A 82 -15.62 -36.10 11.77
C TRP A 82 -16.96 -36.84 11.72
N LYS A 83 -17.60 -36.95 10.55
CA LYS A 83 -18.82 -37.75 10.38
C LYS A 83 -18.59 -39.25 10.63
N GLY A 84 -17.42 -39.73 10.27
CA GLY A 84 -17.00 -41.11 10.51
C GLY A 84 -16.62 -41.39 11.98
N GLY A 85 -16.42 -40.33 12.79
CA GLY A 85 -15.95 -40.45 14.18
C GLY A 85 -14.42 -40.47 14.31
N ASP A 86 -13.69 -40.24 13.23
CA ASP A 86 -12.21 -40.28 13.18
C ASP A 86 -11.53 -38.91 13.38
N ALA A 87 -12.31 -37.83 13.47
CA ALA A 87 -11.82 -36.48 13.79
C ALA A 87 -12.71 -35.80 14.84
N THR A 88 -12.16 -34.80 15.54
CA THR A 88 -12.89 -34.00 16.53
C THR A 88 -13.66 -32.85 15.91
N GLU A 89 -14.71 -32.38 16.60
CA GLU A 89 -15.47 -31.21 16.18
C GLU A 89 -14.62 -29.95 16.18
N GLU A 90 -13.67 -29.83 17.11
CA GLU A 90 -12.79 -28.68 17.27
C GLU A 90 -11.79 -28.56 16.11
N GLU A 91 -11.17 -29.68 15.70
CA GLU A 91 -10.30 -29.73 14.51
C GLU A 91 -11.05 -29.33 13.23
N THR A 92 -12.26 -29.87 13.06
CA THR A 92 -13.09 -29.57 11.88
C THR A 92 -13.55 -28.09 11.87
N LYS A 93 -13.83 -27.52 13.03
CA LYS A 93 -14.19 -26.12 13.18
C LYS A 93 -13.00 -25.20 12.84
N SER A 94 -11.82 -25.54 13.34
CA SER A 94 -10.59 -24.80 13.02
C SER A 94 -10.29 -24.80 11.51
N ALA A 95 -10.42 -25.96 10.86
CA ALA A 95 -10.23 -26.06 9.42
C ALA A 95 -11.28 -25.25 8.63
N TYR A 96 -12.53 -25.22 9.10
CA TYR A 96 -13.58 -24.37 8.51
C TYR A 96 -13.23 -22.90 8.60
N GLU A 97 -12.80 -22.42 9.77
CA GLU A 97 -12.41 -21.02 9.99
C GLU A 97 -11.21 -20.64 9.10
N LEU A 98 -10.21 -21.51 8.98
CA LEU A 98 -9.07 -21.28 8.08
C LEU A 98 -9.48 -21.20 6.63
N ALA A 99 -10.35 -22.09 6.17
CA ALA A 99 -10.86 -22.07 4.80
C ALA A 99 -11.68 -20.81 4.50
N MET A 100 -12.52 -20.36 5.46
CA MET A 100 -13.27 -19.11 5.33
C MET A 100 -12.36 -17.90 5.25
N VAL A 101 -11.34 -17.81 6.11
CA VAL A 101 -10.34 -16.73 6.06
C VAL A 101 -9.61 -16.71 4.72
N ALA A 102 -9.23 -17.87 4.18
CA ALA A 102 -8.57 -17.96 2.88
C ALA A 102 -9.49 -17.48 1.72
N ILE A 103 -10.78 -17.85 1.74
CA ILE A 103 -11.75 -17.39 0.76
C ILE A 103 -11.91 -15.86 0.85
N GLU A 104 -12.17 -15.33 2.06
CA GLU A 104 -12.36 -13.90 2.28
C GLU A 104 -11.14 -13.07 1.88
N ASP A 105 -9.93 -13.57 2.13
CA ASP A 105 -8.69 -12.92 1.72
C ASP A 105 -8.55 -12.89 0.19
N ALA A 106 -8.88 -14.00 -0.49
CA ALA A 106 -8.83 -14.05 -1.94
C ALA A 106 -9.91 -13.19 -2.60
N GLU A 107 -11.14 -13.18 -2.07
CA GLU A 107 -12.22 -12.30 -2.52
C GLU A 107 -11.83 -10.83 -2.36
N PHE A 108 -11.23 -10.48 -1.23
CA PHE A 108 -10.72 -9.14 -0.98
C PHE A 108 -9.61 -8.75 -1.96
N LYS A 109 -8.57 -9.57 -2.10
CA LYS A 109 -7.47 -9.29 -3.04
C LYS A 109 -7.96 -9.18 -4.47
N SER A 110 -9.00 -9.92 -4.85
CA SER A 110 -9.63 -9.82 -6.16
C SER A 110 -10.28 -8.45 -6.45
N THR A 111 -10.47 -7.59 -5.44
CA THR A 111 -10.95 -6.21 -5.66
C THR A 111 -9.87 -5.30 -6.25
N LEU A 112 -8.59 -5.70 -6.11
CA LEU A 112 -7.44 -4.97 -6.66
C LEU A 112 -7.30 -5.30 -8.15
N ASN A 113 -8.11 -4.68 -8.99
CA ASN A 113 -8.23 -5.01 -10.41
C ASN A 113 -7.76 -3.88 -11.34
N GLN A 114 -7.31 -2.76 -10.79
CA GLN A 114 -6.75 -1.68 -11.60
C GLN A 114 -5.28 -1.99 -11.95
N PRO A 115 -4.81 -1.65 -13.15
CA PRO A 115 -3.42 -1.89 -13.55
C PRO A 115 -2.39 -1.30 -12.59
N GLU A 116 -2.74 -0.19 -11.94
CA GLU A 116 -1.89 0.52 -10.99
C GLU A 116 -1.80 -0.21 -9.64
N ASP A 117 -2.82 -1.00 -9.27
CA ASP A 117 -2.88 -1.69 -7.98
C ASP A 117 -1.70 -2.67 -7.80
N GLU A 118 -1.19 -3.22 -8.90
CA GLU A 118 -0.06 -4.17 -8.92
C GLU A 118 1.30 -3.52 -8.67
N LEU A 119 1.36 -2.18 -8.77
CA LEU A 119 2.63 -1.44 -8.71
C LEU A 119 3.16 -1.33 -7.27
N PRO A 120 4.49 -1.20 -7.12
CA PRO A 120 5.08 -0.73 -5.88
C PRO A 120 4.52 0.64 -5.49
N ALA A 121 4.53 0.94 -4.20
CA ALA A 121 4.00 2.20 -3.67
C ALA A 121 5.12 3.13 -3.20
N ILE A 122 4.90 4.42 -3.36
CA ILE A 122 5.63 5.46 -2.64
C ILE A 122 4.65 6.13 -1.68
N LEU A 123 5.01 6.18 -0.41
CA LEU A 123 4.22 6.82 0.65
C LEU A 123 5.00 7.98 1.22
N GLN A 124 4.39 9.16 1.21
CA GLN A 124 4.94 10.38 1.77
C GLN A 124 4.12 10.82 2.97
N ILE A 125 4.81 11.13 4.07
CA ILE A 125 4.22 11.62 5.32
C ILE A 125 4.71 13.02 5.58
N ASN A 126 3.77 13.94 5.87
CA ASN A 126 4.08 15.30 6.27
C ASN A 126 3.28 15.65 7.53
N PRO A 127 3.93 16.23 8.57
CA PRO A 127 3.22 16.75 9.72
C PRO A 127 2.30 17.89 9.31
N GLY A 128 1.13 17.95 9.93
CA GLY A 128 0.20 19.07 9.82
C GLY A 128 0.51 20.19 10.81
N ALA A 129 -0.44 21.08 11.02
CA ALA A 129 -0.35 22.11 12.05
C ALA A 129 -0.27 21.46 13.45
N GLY A 130 0.67 21.87 14.28
CA GLY A 130 0.84 21.35 15.65
C GLY A 130 2.29 21.33 16.18
N GLY A 131 3.25 21.85 15.42
CA GLY A 131 4.65 21.92 15.85
C GLY A 131 5.25 20.55 16.16
N THR A 132 6.03 20.42 17.24
CA THR A 132 6.72 19.18 17.65
C THR A 132 5.75 18.00 17.81
N GLU A 133 4.54 18.22 18.30
CA GLU A 133 3.53 17.17 18.49
C GLU A 133 3.09 16.54 17.16
N SER A 134 2.95 17.34 16.09
CA SER A 134 2.60 16.82 14.76
C SER A 134 3.77 16.12 14.08
N GLN A 135 5.01 16.55 14.38
CA GLN A 135 6.24 15.91 13.90
C GLN A 135 6.40 14.51 14.52
N ASP A 136 6.14 14.39 15.84
CA ASP A 136 6.16 13.10 16.54
C ASP A 136 5.02 12.18 16.03
N TRP A 137 3.83 12.72 15.79
CA TRP A 137 2.74 11.97 15.19
C TRP A 137 3.09 11.42 13.80
N ALA A 138 3.73 12.21 12.96
CA ALA A 138 4.18 11.79 11.65
C ALA A 138 5.22 10.66 11.73
N GLU A 139 6.12 10.67 12.72
CA GLU A 139 7.08 9.59 12.98
C GLU A 139 6.39 8.30 13.46
N MET A 140 5.37 8.43 14.31
CA MET A 140 4.56 7.28 14.73
C MET A 140 3.86 6.61 13.54
N LEU A 141 3.31 7.40 12.60
CA LEU A 141 2.72 6.87 11.37
C LEU A 141 3.78 6.21 10.47
N LEU A 142 4.96 6.82 10.34
CA LEU A 142 6.07 6.23 9.59
C LEU A 142 6.42 4.84 10.12
N ARG A 143 6.56 4.70 11.44
CA ARG A 143 6.80 3.40 12.09
C ARG A 143 5.66 2.41 11.80
N MET A 144 4.40 2.84 11.92
CA MET A 144 3.23 2.00 11.68
C MET A 144 3.24 1.43 10.25
N TYR A 145 3.46 2.27 9.23
CA TYR A 145 3.48 1.82 7.84
C TYR A 145 4.72 0.97 7.52
N THR A 146 5.86 1.26 8.10
CA THR A 146 7.07 0.43 7.95
C THR A 146 6.79 -0.98 8.47
N MET A 147 6.24 -1.12 9.67
CA MET A 147 5.88 -2.41 10.25
C MET A 147 4.79 -3.14 9.45
N TYR A 148 3.84 -2.39 8.87
CA TYR A 148 2.85 -2.97 7.98
C TYR A 148 3.50 -3.58 6.73
N GLY A 149 4.38 -2.83 6.06
CA GLY A 149 5.09 -3.33 4.88
C GLY A 149 5.94 -4.57 5.17
N GLU A 150 6.64 -4.58 6.32
CA GLU A 150 7.41 -5.75 6.77
C GLU A 150 6.51 -6.97 7.01
N LYS A 151 5.33 -6.79 7.65
CA LYS A 151 4.35 -7.86 7.87
C LYS A 151 3.79 -8.42 6.55
N GLN A 152 3.63 -7.57 5.54
CA GLN A 152 3.20 -7.99 4.19
C GLN A 152 4.33 -8.67 3.39
N GLY A 153 5.55 -8.73 3.94
CA GLY A 153 6.71 -9.30 3.26
C GLY A 153 7.27 -8.40 2.13
N TRP A 154 6.93 -7.11 2.15
CA TRP A 154 7.45 -6.15 1.17
C TRP A 154 8.84 -5.65 1.56
N THR A 155 9.63 -5.29 0.56
CA THR A 155 10.89 -4.56 0.79
C THR A 155 10.56 -3.09 1.04
N VAL A 156 10.95 -2.59 2.22
CA VAL A 156 10.71 -1.20 2.62
C VAL A 156 12.02 -0.41 2.52
N THR A 157 12.03 0.66 1.71
CA THR A 157 13.21 1.49 1.48
C THR A 157 12.89 2.95 1.79
N SER A 158 13.68 3.58 2.66
CA SER A 158 13.57 5.01 2.92
C SER A 158 14.20 5.81 1.77
N LEU A 159 13.40 6.65 1.10
CA LEU A 159 13.86 7.53 0.02
C LEU A 159 14.27 8.90 0.52
N ASP A 160 13.53 9.44 1.50
CA ASP A 160 13.82 10.72 2.16
C ASP A 160 13.40 10.66 3.62
N TYR A 161 14.18 11.30 4.48
CA TYR A 161 13.89 11.41 5.90
C TYR A 161 14.47 12.70 6.44
N GLN A 162 13.61 13.58 6.95
CA GLN A 162 14.01 14.84 7.57
C GLN A 162 13.62 14.84 9.04
N GLU A 163 14.64 14.89 9.90
CA GLU A 163 14.44 14.97 11.35
C GLU A 163 13.66 16.23 11.75
N GLY A 164 12.80 16.10 12.75
CA GLY A 164 12.04 17.18 13.34
C GLY A 164 12.86 18.10 14.22
N ASP A 165 12.31 19.26 14.56
CA ASP A 165 12.94 20.20 15.49
C ASP A 165 12.66 19.76 16.94
N GLY A 166 13.49 18.89 17.48
CA GLY A 166 13.41 18.39 18.85
C GLY A 166 12.77 17.01 19.02
N ALA A 167 11.82 16.62 18.18
CA ALA A 167 11.26 15.26 18.10
C ALA A 167 10.58 15.03 16.75
N GLY A 168 10.39 13.75 16.39
CA GLY A 168 9.64 13.35 15.20
C GLY A 168 10.32 13.70 13.88
N ILE A 169 9.54 13.85 12.83
CA ILE A 169 9.99 14.10 11.46
C ILE A 169 9.33 15.35 10.87
N LYS A 170 10.06 16.08 10.00
CA LYS A 170 9.51 17.14 9.15
C LYS A 170 8.89 16.61 7.87
N SER A 171 9.46 15.54 7.33
CA SER A 171 8.90 14.76 6.21
C SER A 171 9.57 13.41 6.16
N ALA A 172 8.86 12.43 5.64
CA ALA A 172 9.46 11.15 5.25
C ALA A 172 8.82 10.64 3.97
N THR A 173 9.63 10.00 3.13
CA THR A 173 9.19 9.32 1.93
C THR A 173 9.75 7.92 1.94
N ILE A 174 8.89 6.92 1.88
CA ILE A 174 9.25 5.50 1.85
C ILE A 174 8.67 4.82 0.61
N GLN A 175 9.44 3.88 0.08
CA GLN A 175 9.04 3.00 -1.00
C GLN A 175 8.73 1.62 -0.45
N PHE A 176 7.62 1.06 -0.89
CA PHE A 176 7.22 -0.31 -0.63
C PHE A 176 7.29 -1.08 -1.93
N ASP A 177 8.16 -2.07 -1.99
CA ASP A 177 8.35 -2.92 -3.17
C ASP A 177 7.84 -4.33 -2.88
N GLY A 178 6.72 -4.65 -3.44
CA GLY A 178 6.04 -5.93 -3.28
C GLY A 178 4.72 -5.98 -4.04
N PRO A 179 4.12 -7.16 -4.14
CA PRO A 179 2.86 -7.34 -4.86
C PRO A 179 1.75 -6.47 -4.27
N PHE A 180 1.08 -5.72 -5.14
CA PHE A 180 -0.10 -4.90 -4.79
C PHE A 180 0.14 -3.84 -3.71
N ALA A 181 1.39 -3.42 -3.48
CA ALA A 181 1.70 -2.46 -2.43
C ALA A 181 0.91 -1.15 -2.60
N TYR A 182 0.80 -0.63 -3.84
CA TYR A 182 -0.03 0.54 -4.11
C TYR A 182 -1.52 0.25 -3.92
N GLY A 183 -2.02 -0.87 -4.43
CA GLY A 183 -3.43 -1.24 -4.32
C GLY A 183 -3.95 -1.27 -2.87
N PHE A 184 -3.13 -1.76 -1.94
CA PHE A 184 -3.45 -1.74 -0.50
C PHE A 184 -3.29 -0.34 0.10
N LEU A 185 -2.14 0.29 -0.13
CA LEU A 185 -1.79 1.54 0.55
C LEU A 185 -2.54 2.77 0.02
N LYS A 186 -3.10 2.75 -1.20
CA LYS A 186 -3.90 3.87 -1.75
C LYS A 186 -5.05 4.26 -0.82
N ALA A 187 -5.61 3.28 -0.08
CA ALA A 187 -6.65 3.50 0.93
C ALA A 187 -6.21 4.41 2.10
N GLU A 188 -4.91 4.54 2.32
CA GLU A 188 -4.34 5.30 3.44
C GLU A 188 -4.07 6.79 3.10
N SER A 189 -4.28 7.19 1.84
CA SER A 189 -4.11 8.59 1.43
C SER A 189 -5.13 9.51 2.08
N GLY A 190 -4.65 10.48 2.84
CA GLY A 190 -5.49 11.49 3.49
C GLY A 190 -4.88 12.06 4.76
N VAL A 191 -5.73 12.68 5.58
CA VAL A 191 -5.33 13.29 6.84
C VAL A 191 -5.63 12.34 8.01
N HIS A 192 -4.62 12.08 8.84
CA HIS A 192 -4.70 11.26 10.04
C HIS A 192 -4.64 12.14 11.28
N ARG A 193 -5.65 12.04 12.14
CA ARG A 193 -5.80 12.83 13.35
C ARG A 193 -5.43 12.03 14.59
N LEU A 194 -4.51 12.52 15.41
CA LEU A 194 -4.18 11.97 16.73
C LEU A 194 -4.81 12.82 17.83
N VAL A 195 -5.36 12.18 18.85
CA VAL A 195 -5.81 12.80 20.11
C VAL A 195 -5.20 12.04 21.27
N ARG A 196 -4.24 12.67 21.98
CA ARG A 196 -3.57 12.07 23.14
C ARG A 196 -3.22 13.13 24.19
N ILE A 197 -2.76 12.69 25.36
CA ILE A 197 -2.02 13.55 26.30
C ILE A 197 -0.63 13.76 25.69
N SER A 198 -0.23 15.03 25.53
CA SER A 198 1.06 15.37 24.93
C SER A 198 2.21 15.01 25.87
N PRO A 199 3.23 14.27 25.40
CA PRO A 199 4.46 14.05 26.15
C PRO A 199 5.35 15.30 26.21
N PHE A 200 5.08 16.32 25.40
CA PHE A 200 5.85 17.58 25.32
C PHE A 200 5.22 18.72 26.13
N ASP A 201 3.99 18.51 26.64
CA ASP A 201 3.30 19.50 27.48
C ASP A 201 3.50 19.16 28.98
N SER A 202 4.23 20.01 29.72
CA SER A 202 4.45 19.85 31.15
C SER A 202 3.16 19.81 32.00
N ASN A 203 2.05 20.35 31.46
CA ASN A 203 0.74 20.33 32.09
C ASN A 203 -0.09 19.06 31.75
N ALA A 204 0.47 18.12 31.04
CA ALA A 204 -0.20 16.88 30.63
C ALA A 204 -1.59 17.10 29.97
N ARG A 205 -1.73 18.17 29.19
CA ARG A 205 -3.00 18.49 28.51
C ARG A 205 -3.20 17.60 27.29
N ARG A 206 -4.46 17.41 26.94
CA ARG A 206 -4.86 16.70 25.73
C ARG A 206 -4.65 17.59 24.51
N HIS A 207 -3.88 17.09 23.55
CA HIS A 207 -3.61 17.75 22.28
C HIS A 207 -4.22 16.98 21.11
N THR A 208 -4.48 17.70 20.04
CA THR A 208 -4.91 17.14 18.75
C THR A 208 -3.86 17.52 17.71
N SER A 209 -3.33 16.52 17.01
CA SER A 209 -2.31 16.68 15.99
C SER A 209 -2.77 16.05 14.68
N PHE A 210 -2.32 16.59 13.58
CA PHE A 210 -2.64 16.11 12.24
C PHE A 210 -1.36 15.77 11.49
N ALA A 211 -1.43 14.73 10.67
CA ALA A 211 -0.41 14.41 9.68
C ALA A 211 -1.11 13.99 8.39
N SER A 212 -0.54 14.36 7.27
CA SER A 212 -1.02 13.96 5.95
C SER A 212 -0.18 12.81 5.41
N VAL A 213 -0.84 11.82 4.85
CA VAL A 213 -0.26 10.69 4.15
C VAL A 213 -0.69 10.77 2.69
N TYR A 214 0.27 10.65 1.77
CA TYR A 214 0.02 10.58 0.34
C TYR A 214 0.67 9.32 -0.20
N VAL A 215 -0.12 8.52 -0.92
CA VAL A 215 0.35 7.30 -1.56
C VAL A 215 0.19 7.43 -3.07
N TYR A 216 1.22 7.08 -3.81
CA TYR A 216 1.21 7.06 -5.27
C TYR A 216 2.00 5.87 -5.80
N PRO A 217 1.63 5.36 -7.00
CA PRO A 217 2.30 4.19 -7.56
C PRO A 217 3.71 4.53 -8.00
N LEU A 218 4.65 3.60 -7.81
CA LEU A 218 5.95 3.68 -8.43
C LEU A 218 5.84 3.17 -9.87
N ILE A 219 5.88 4.11 -10.81
CA ILE A 219 5.80 3.77 -12.23
C ILE A 219 7.17 3.40 -12.72
N ASP A 220 7.27 2.22 -13.31
CA ASP A 220 8.44 1.81 -14.09
C ASP A 220 8.50 2.60 -15.41
N ASP A 221 9.68 2.67 -16.00
CA ASP A 221 9.95 3.32 -17.31
C ASP A 221 9.11 2.76 -18.49
N THR A 222 8.23 1.80 -18.24
CA THR A 222 7.34 1.21 -19.26
C THR A 222 6.13 2.08 -19.59
N ILE A 223 5.70 2.98 -18.70
CA ILE A 223 4.64 3.96 -18.99
C ILE A 223 5.35 5.26 -19.38
N GLU A 224 5.33 5.59 -20.67
CA GLU A 224 5.95 6.81 -21.20
C GLU A 224 5.22 8.07 -20.71
N ILE A 225 5.53 8.52 -19.50
CA ILE A 225 5.29 9.91 -19.16
C ILE A 225 6.45 10.73 -19.73
N ILE A 226 6.19 11.39 -20.83
CA ILE A 226 7.16 12.29 -21.44
C ILE A 226 7.26 13.53 -20.55
N VAL A 227 8.35 13.58 -19.76
CA VAL A 227 8.67 14.78 -18.98
C VAL A 227 9.61 15.63 -19.82
N ASN A 228 9.17 16.84 -20.15
CA ASN A 228 10.02 17.78 -20.88
C ASN A 228 11.10 18.32 -19.92
N PRO A 229 12.39 18.16 -20.22
CA PRO A 229 13.47 18.68 -19.37
C PRO A 229 13.38 20.22 -19.14
N ALA A 230 12.76 20.97 -20.05
CA ALA A 230 12.58 22.41 -19.92
C ALA A 230 11.59 22.79 -18.79
N ASP A 231 10.73 21.88 -18.38
CA ASP A 231 9.75 22.10 -17.33
C ASP A 231 10.28 21.75 -15.93
N ILE A 232 11.57 21.41 -15.83
CA ILE A 232 12.22 20.98 -14.60
C ILE A 232 13.26 22.01 -14.16
N GLU A 233 13.11 22.49 -12.93
CA GLU A 233 14.12 23.25 -12.22
C GLU A 233 14.81 22.37 -11.18
N TRP A 234 16.15 22.32 -11.22
CA TRP A 234 16.97 21.53 -10.30
C TRP A 234 17.62 22.44 -9.28
N GLU A 235 17.44 22.12 -8.01
CA GLU A 235 18.16 22.74 -6.91
C GLU A 235 19.01 21.65 -6.22
N PHE A 236 20.27 21.99 -5.94
CA PHE A 236 21.19 21.12 -5.24
C PHE A 236 21.50 21.73 -3.88
N TYR A 237 21.50 20.91 -2.86
CA TYR A 237 21.76 21.37 -1.50
C TYR A 237 22.51 20.29 -0.70
N ARG A 238 23.01 20.66 0.45
CA ARG A 238 23.73 19.74 1.32
C ARG A 238 22.73 18.89 2.06
N SER A 239 22.94 17.57 2.08
CA SER A 239 22.09 16.66 2.84
C SER A 239 22.19 16.99 4.33
N GLY A 240 21.03 17.08 5.00
CA GLY A 240 20.95 17.21 6.45
C GLY A 240 21.15 15.85 7.12
N GLY A 241 22.01 15.76 8.12
CA GLY A 241 22.21 14.55 8.92
C GLY A 241 23.52 14.53 9.69
N LYS A 242 23.63 13.66 10.70
CA LYS A 242 24.88 13.40 11.44
C LYS A 242 25.85 12.64 10.54
N GLY A 243 26.70 13.38 9.81
CA GLY A 243 27.69 12.81 8.88
C GLY A 243 29.06 13.45 8.99
N GLY A 244 30.11 12.76 8.49
CA GLY A 244 31.49 13.22 8.50
C GLY A 244 31.75 14.42 7.57
N GLN A 245 33.01 14.86 7.45
CA GLN A 245 33.42 16.08 6.73
C GLN A 245 32.92 16.20 5.28
N ASN A 246 32.62 15.09 4.60
CA ASN A 246 32.12 15.11 3.22
C ASN A 246 30.65 15.52 3.12
N VAL A 247 29.79 15.18 4.09
CA VAL A 247 28.38 15.56 4.13
C VAL A 247 28.22 17.09 4.20
N ASN A 248 29.13 17.77 4.86
CA ASN A 248 29.10 19.22 5.03
C ASN A 248 29.75 19.99 3.86
N LYS A 249 30.40 19.32 2.91
CA LYS A 249 31.12 19.99 1.80
C LYS A 249 30.52 19.73 0.43
N VAL A 250 29.77 18.65 0.24
CA VAL A 250 29.26 18.24 -1.07
C VAL A 250 27.73 18.35 -1.10
N GLU A 251 27.18 18.98 -2.13
CA GLU A 251 25.75 19.12 -2.37
C GLU A 251 25.24 17.91 -3.11
N THR A 252 24.94 16.83 -2.37
CA THR A 252 24.45 15.56 -2.92
C THR A 252 22.93 15.47 -2.92
N ALA A 253 22.25 16.21 -2.06
CA ALA A 253 20.79 16.25 -2.00
C ALA A 253 20.23 17.03 -3.20
N VAL A 254 19.13 16.55 -3.75
CA VAL A 254 18.49 17.06 -4.94
C VAL A 254 17.05 17.45 -4.64
N ARG A 255 16.67 18.67 -4.99
CA ARG A 255 15.28 19.12 -5.07
C ARG A 255 14.95 19.39 -6.53
N LEU A 256 13.87 18.80 -6.99
CA LEU A 256 13.34 18.98 -8.33
C LEU A 256 12.00 19.72 -8.22
N LYS A 257 11.86 20.81 -8.95
CA LYS A 257 10.60 21.54 -9.12
C LYS A 257 10.13 21.41 -10.56
N HIS A 258 8.89 21.02 -10.73
CA HIS A 258 8.26 20.91 -12.05
C HIS A 258 7.29 22.07 -12.28
N ALA A 259 7.10 22.46 -13.54
CA ALA A 259 6.20 23.56 -13.93
C ALA A 259 4.74 23.36 -13.46
N SER A 260 4.32 22.10 -13.21
CA SER A 260 3.01 21.80 -12.60
C SER A 260 2.90 22.16 -11.11
N GLY A 261 3.97 22.65 -10.47
CA GLY A 261 4.02 22.93 -9.03
C GLY A 261 4.43 21.73 -8.15
N ILE A 262 4.70 20.59 -8.75
CA ILE A 262 5.19 19.40 -8.01
C ILE A 262 6.63 19.62 -7.59
N ILE A 263 6.91 19.43 -6.31
CA ILE A 263 8.26 19.48 -5.72
C ILE A 263 8.60 18.10 -5.21
N VAL A 264 9.80 17.61 -5.56
CA VAL A 264 10.35 16.32 -5.14
C VAL A 264 11.73 16.53 -4.55
N GLU A 265 12.01 15.94 -3.40
CA GLU A 265 13.31 15.96 -2.74
C GLU A 265 13.85 14.56 -2.58
N CYS A 266 15.16 14.38 -2.81
CA CYS A 266 15.84 13.10 -2.64
C CYS A 266 17.26 13.32 -2.10
N GLN A 267 17.61 12.59 -1.03
CA GLN A 267 18.94 12.58 -0.42
C GLN A 267 19.39 11.18 0.01
N GLN A 268 18.81 10.15 -0.63
CA GLN A 268 19.03 8.75 -0.26
C GLN A 268 20.45 8.27 -0.56
N SER A 269 20.97 8.63 -1.75
CA SER A 269 22.28 8.18 -2.19
C SER A 269 23.41 9.14 -1.82
N ARG A 270 24.62 8.59 -1.79
CA ARG A 270 25.87 9.36 -1.60
C ARG A 270 26.26 10.16 -2.83
N THR A 271 25.67 9.88 -3.97
CA THR A 271 25.96 10.55 -5.24
C THR A 271 24.79 11.41 -5.69
N GLN A 272 25.11 12.63 -6.19
CA GLN A 272 24.10 13.54 -6.73
C GLN A 272 23.38 12.93 -7.95
N GLY A 273 24.10 12.16 -8.80
CA GLY A 273 23.54 11.53 -9.98
C GLY A 273 22.42 10.54 -9.67
N GLU A 274 22.66 9.63 -8.72
CA GLU A 274 21.63 8.64 -8.29
C GLU A 274 20.43 9.34 -7.64
N ASN A 275 20.65 10.35 -6.79
CA ASN A 275 19.56 11.12 -6.20
C ASN A 275 18.73 11.84 -7.27
N ARG A 276 19.37 12.29 -8.37
CA ARG A 276 18.68 12.89 -9.51
C ARG A 276 17.79 11.88 -10.25
N GLU A 277 18.28 10.67 -10.47
CA GLU A 277 17.50 9.60 -11.12
C GLU A 277 16.30 9.20 -10.27
N ILE A 278 16.49 9.03 -8.95
CA ILE A 278 15.40 8.71 -8.02
C ILE A 278 14.37 9.84 -8.00
N ALA A 279 14.81 11.10 -7.90
CA ALA A 279 13.91 12.25 -7.92
C ALA A 279 13.08 12.31 -9.23
N MET A 280 13.69 11.96 -10.37
CA MET A 280 13.00 11.88 -11.64
C MET A 280 11.91 10.77 -11.65
N LYS A 281 12.20 9.59 -11.08
CA LYS A 281 11.22 8.52 -10.94
C LYS A 281 10.05 8.96 -10.04
N MET A 282 10.35 9.61 -8.94
CA MET A 282 9.33 10.16 -8.03
C MET A 282 8.46 11.24 -8.72
N LEU A 283 9.06 12.11 -9.55
CA LEU A 283 8.30 13.09 -10.34
C LEU A 283 7.36 12.41 -11.32
N LYS A 284 7.85 11.43 -12.09
CA LYS A 284 7.02 10.67 -13.05
C LYS A 284 5.83 10.02 -12.35
N SER A 285 6.05 9.42 -11.17
CA SER A 285 4.99 8.82 -10.38
C SER A 285 3.91 9.82 -9.97
N ARG A 286 4.30 11.01 -9.50
CA ARG A 286 3.35 12.07 -9.13
C ARG A 286 2.59 12.64 -10.34
N LEU A 287 3.25 12.81 -11.47
CA LEU A 287 2.62 13.26 -12.69
C LEU A 287 1.57 12.26 -13.21
N TYR A 288 1.86 10.97 -13.09
CA TYR A 288 0.90 9.93 -13.43
C TYR A 288 -0.34 9.98 -12.54
N GLU A 289 -0.16 10.05 -11.22
CA GLU A 289 -1.28 10.18 -10.29
C GLU A 289 -2.14 11.41 -10.60
N GLU A 290 -1.50 12.55 -10.90
CA GLU A 290 -2.23 13.77 -11.29
C GLU A 290 -2.99 13.59 -12.60
N ALA A 291 -2.40 12.91 -13.58
CA ALA A 291 -3.05 12.59 -14.85
C ALA A 291 -4.24 11.64 -14.64
N MET A 292 -4.09 10.62 -13.80
CA MET A 292 -5.17 9.70 -13.44
C MET A 292 -6.27 10.39 -12.67
N ARG A 293 -5.94 11.26 -11.72
CA ARG A 293 -6.93 12.08 -11.00
C ARG A 293 -7.73 12.95 -11.95
N LYS A 294 -7.07 13.65 -12.89
CA LYS A 294 -7.75 14.47 -13.91
C LYS A 294 -8.68 13.64 -14.79
N LYS A 295 -8.25 12.42 -15.17
CA LYS A 295 -9.08 11.48 -15.94
C LYS A 295 -10.30 11.05 -15.15
N GLN A 296 -10.14 10.71 -13.87
CA GLN A 296 -11.23 10.32 -12.97
C GLN A 296 -12.18 11.50 -12.68
N GLU A 297 -11.65 12.72 -12.48
CA GLU A 297 -12.44 13.92 -12.32
C GLU A 297 -13.26 14.25 -13.58
N ALA A 298 -12.70 14.03 -14.77
CA ALA A 298 -13.41 14.19 -16.05
C ALA A 298 -14.52 13.14 -16.21
N LEU A 299 -14.29 11.90 -15.79
CA LEU A 299 -15.31 10.84 -15.77
C LEU A 299 -16.41 11.16 -14.73
N ASN A 300 -16.04 11.64 -13.55
CA ASN A 300 -16.97 12.02 -12.50
C ASN A 300 -17.76 13.32 -12.83
N ALA A 301 -17.16 14.25 -13.57
CA ALA A 301 -17.85 15.47 -14.07
C ALA A 301 -18.91 15.12 -15.13
N SER A 302 -18.71 14.07 -15.90
CA SER A 302 -19.74 13.54 -16.79
C SER A 302 -20.90 12.86 -16.05
N ASN A 303 -20.64 12.41 -14.80
CA ASN A 303 -21.63 11.82 -13.87
C ASN A 303 -22.11 12.85 -12.81
N ALA A 304 -22.40 14.06 -13.21
CA ALA A 304 -22.55 15.30 -12.45
C ALA A 304 -23.55 15.36 -11.28
N ASN A 305 -23.62 14.37 -10.41
CA ASN A 305 -24.44 14.44 -9.17
C ASN A 305 -23.79 13.76 -7.94
N LYS A 306 -22.48 13.52 -7.89
CA LYS A 306 -21.85 12.92 -6.69
C LYS A 306 -20.79 13.83 -6.08
N LYS A 307 -21.09 14.24 -4.85
CA LYS A 307 -20.33 14.94 -3.81
C LYS A 307 -18.88 15.34 -4.13
N LYS A 308 -18.63 16.64 -4.13
CA LYS A 308 -17.29 17.24 -4.08
C LYS A 308 -16.50 16.67 -2.91
N ILE A 309 -15.34 16.10 -3.18
CA ILE A 309 -14.35 15.77 -2.15
C ILE A 309 -13.80 17.10 -1.64
N GLU A 310 -14.25 17.51 -0.46
CA GLU A 310 -13.75 18.72 0.19
C GLU A 310 -12.40 18.43 0.83
N TRP A 311 -11.39 19.22 0.49
CA TRP A 311 -10.13 19.34 1.17
C TRP A 311 -10.38 19.68 2.65
N GLY A 312 -10.03 18.78 3.57
CA GLY A 312 -10.17 19.01 5.00
C GLY A 312 -10.83 17.87 5.80
N SER A 313 -11.40 16.84 5.17
CA SER A 313 -11.96 15.70 5.89
C SER A 313 -10.84 14.73 6.28
N GLN A 314 -10.62 14.58 7.58
CA GLN A 314 -9.76 13.54 8.12
C GLN A 314 -10.32 12.17 7.76
N ILE A 315 -9.48 11.28 7.23
CA ILE A 315 -9.90 9.93 6.89
C ILE A 315 -10.01 9.04 8.14
N ARG A 316 -9.07 9.23 9.11
CA ARG A 316 -9.02 8.39 10.30
C ARG A 316 -8.62 9.19 11.54
N SER A 317 -9.28 8.89 12.67
CA SER A 317 -8.97 9.46 13.97
C SER A 317 -8.42 8.38 14.90
N TYR A 318 -7.31 8.71 15.55
CA TYR A 318 -6.61 7.89 16.53
C TYR A 318 -6.76 8.59 17.90
N VAL A 319 -7.57 8.02 18.77
CA VAL A 319 -7.84 8.55 20.11
C VAL A 319 -7.17 7.65 21.12
N PHE A 320 -6.21 8.20 21.88
CA PHE A 320 -5.49 7.47 22.91
C PHE A 320 -5.96 7.87 24.32
N HIS A 321 -6.65 8.99 24.44
CA HIS A 321 -7.18 9.51 25.70
C HIS A 321 -8.43 10.37 25.47
N PRO A 322 -9.52 10.27 26.28
CA PRO A 322 -9.67 9.49 27.53
C PRO A 322 -10.00 8.00 27.32
N TYR A 323 -10.36 7.61 26.13
CA TYR A 323 -10.59 6.22 25.74
C TYR A 323 -9.69 5.86 24.55
N LYS A 324 -9.49 4.58 24.34
CA LYS A 324 -8.67 4.11 23.22
C LYS A 324 -9.58 3.69 22.09
N MET A 325 -9.43 4.31 20.92
CA MET A 325 -10.20 4.00 19.72
C MET A 325 -9.51 4.54 18.47
N ILE A 326 -9.53 3.77 17.42
CA ILE A 326 -9.18 4.22 16.07
C ILE A 326 -10.42 4.04 15.22
N LYS A 327 -10.86 5.12 14.54
CA LYS A 327 -12.05 5.12 13.69
C LYS A 327 -11.72 5.70 12.32
N ASP A 328 -12.06 4.97 11.26
CA ASP A 328 -12.08 5.48 9.90
C ASP A 328 -13.45 6.12 9.62
N HIS A 329 -13.43 7.38 9.18
CA HIS A 329 -14.65 8.16 8.97
C HIS A 329 -15.31 7.89 7.61
N ARG A 330 -14.63 7.17 6.73
CA ARG A 330 -15.15 6.83 5.39
C ARG A 330 -16.02 5.58 5.43
N THR A 331 -15.67 4.64 6.32
CA THR A 331 -16.31 3.32 6.40
C THR A 331 -17.01 3.07 7.74
N ASP A 332 -16.85 3.99 8.69
CA ASP A 332 -17.27 3.82 10.10
C ASP A 332 -16.62 2.62 10.83
N PHE A 333 -15.64 1.97 10.20
CA PHE A 333 -14.91 0.88 10.84
C PHE A 333 -14.07 1.40 12.01
N GLU A 334 -14.18 0.74 13.16
CA GLU A 334 -13.52 1.16 14.40
C GLU A 334 -12.87 -0.01 15.16
N VAL A 335 -11.77 0.27 15.84
CA VAL A 335 -11.01 -0.69 16.65
C VAL A 335 -10.65 -0.06 17.99
N GLY A 336 -11.00 -0.73 19.10
CA GLY A 336 -10.68 -0.27 20.46
C GLY A 336 -9.24 -0.60 20.89
N ASN A 337 -8.61 -1.64 20.31
CA ASN A 337 -7.23 -1.99 20.62
C ASN A 337 -6.24 -1.26 19.69
N VAL A 338 -5.71 -0.14 20.16
CA VAL A 338 -4.85 0.73 19.34
C VAL A 338 -3.42 0.20 19.18
N GLY A 339 -2.92 -0.65 20.09
CA GLY A 339 -1.55 -1.15 20.07
C GLY A 339 -1.21 -1.92 18.78
N PRO A 340 -1.92 -3.01 18.46
CA PRO A 340 -1.70 -3.77 17.24
C PRO A 340 -1.77 -2.93 15.96
N VAL A 341 -2.72 -1.97 15.90
CA VAL A 341 -2.83 -1.06 14.75
C VAL A 341 -1.58 -0.20 14.60
N MET A 342 -1.07 0.37 15.70
CA MET A 342 0.19 1.14 15.67
C MET A 342 1.42 0.28 15.40
N ASP A 343 1.31 -1.02 15.59
CA ASP A 343 2.32 -2.02 15.23
C ASP A 343 2.08 -2.62 13.82
N GLY A 344 1.26 -1.96 12.99
CA GLY A 344 1.06 -2.28 11.57
C GLY A 344 -0.11 -3.21 11.27
N GLU A 345 -1.05 -3.47 12.19
CA GLU A 345 -2.25 -4.27 11.88
C GLU A 345 -3.38 -3.38 11.35
N ILE A 346 -3.21 -2.88 10.12
CA ILE A 346 -4.15 -1.95 9.47
C ILE A 346 -5.03 -2.62 8.40
N ASP A 347 -4.89 -3.93 8.16
CA ASP A 347 -5.65 -4.66 7.12
C ASP A 347 -7.15 -4.46 7.23
N GLY A 348 -7.69 -4.45 8.46
CA GLY A 348 -9.13 -4.25 8.69
C GLY A 348 -9.66 -2.92 8.13
N PHE A 349 -8.88 -1.84 8.28
CA PHE A 349 -9.22 -0.52 7.75
C PHE A 349 -9.12 -0.48 6.21
N ILE A 350 -8.05 -1.08 5.67
CA ILE A 350 -7.82 -1.16 4.23
C ILE A 350 -8.94 -1.97 3.57
N LYS A 351 -9.26 -3.15 4.13
CA LYS A 351 -10.35 -4.01 3.65
C LYS A 351 -11.70 -3.28 3.65
N ALA A 352 -12.03 -2.64 4.77
CA ALA A 352 -13.29 -1.90 4.90
C ALA A 352 -13.40 -0.81 3.82
N TYR A 353 -12.31 -0.06 3.59
CA TYR A 353 -12.31 1.02 2.59
C TYR A 353 -12.46 0.49 1.15
N LEU A 354 -11.67 -0.50 0.76
CA LEU A 354 -11.68 -1.04 -0.60
C LEU A 354 -12.99 -1.76 -0.94
N MET A 355 -13.64 -2.39 0.05
CA MET A 355 -14.96 -2.98 -0.14
C MET A 355 -16.05 -1.91 -0.28
N HIS A 356 -15.99 -0.84 0.51
CA HIS A 356 -16.93 0.29 0.43
C HIS A 356 -16.83 1.01 -0.94
N GLU A 357 -15.62 1.22 -1.44
CA GLU A 357 -15.40 1.85 -2.75
C GLU A 357 -16.04 1.04 -3.90
N LYS A 358 -16.06 -0.29 -3.78
CA LYS A 358 -16.69 -1.19 -4.77
C LYS A 358 -18.22 -1.07 -4.76
N GLU A 359 -18.84 -0.92 -3.60
CA GLU A 359 -20.30 -0.77 -3.47
C GLU A 359 -20.79 0.56 -4.07
N ASP A 360 -19.99 1.62 -3.96
CA ASP A 360 -20.31 2.94 -4.52
C ASP A 360 -20.20 3.00 -6.06
N VAL A 361 -19.50 2.06 -6.68
CA VAL A 361 -19.28 1.98 -8.14
C VAL A 361 -20.24 0.99 -8.82
N SER A 362 -20.92 0.13 -8.05
CA SER A 362 -21.88 -0.86 -8.54
C SER A 362 -23.29 -0.28 -8.58
#